data_08e7cadab814d746341c01e9bc3db1b0
#
_entry.id   08e7cadab814d746341c01e9bc3db1b0
#
_cell.length_a   1.000
_cell.length_b   1.000
_cell.length_c   1.000
_cell.angle_alpha   90.00
_cell.angle_beta   90.00
_cell.angle_gamma   90.00
#
_symmetry.space_group_name_H-M   'P 1'
#
loop_
_entity.id
_entity.type
_entity.pdbx_description
1 polymer ?
#
loop_
_entity_poly.entity_id
_entity_poly.type
_entity_poly.pdbx_seq_one_letter_code
_entity_poly.pdbx_strand_id
1 'polypeptide(L)'
;MKQLIILLIIVSSLSCSTNQIELDYDSLSEYTIVTKDRALADTLNVYLKKSIGVELPIENKLKGDKKFIHLKYNSDVLTDFNSLIFSDYSITIQGNNSKMLRYGVYEFLENFLGVRWYSTDLTVIPKISKINIPFDKEILYEPSVTTRTVHSRLFYKDSSFADKLKVSNEAFPNYVSNARVHTFHRFIPYEKFYDDHPEYYALRNGKRLATQLCLTNEKVLEIVKDSVASFFKKDYLSTVISVSQDDNTQYCMCDTCSEIDQREGSPAGSMIYFVNKIAKSFPDKTISTLAYQYTRKPPITKPDDNVLITLCSIECDRSIPINEGCKDFQKDLKGWSKLTENIRIWDYTTQFTNFLAPFPNWATIKPNINLFVENNAKWIFEQHSNNPSELFELRSYMMAKLLWNPDLDPDMIIKDFTDGYYGSGGVFVAKYIEEIQLQLNKAKPFFLFLYGDPSQAFDGYLSPKNLTYYDNLFIQSLASVSKQSDYYNRIERA
;
A
#
# COMPACT_ATOMS: atom_id res chain seq x y z
N MET A 1 -9.02 -0.09 -72.85
CA MET A 1 -8.59 1.08 -72.08
C MET A 1 -9.32 1.05 -70.75
N LYS A 2 -8.65 0.59 -69.70
CA LYS A 2 -9.18 0.61 -68.31
C LYS A 2 -8.46 1.77 -67.59
N GLN A 3 -9.21 2.81 -67.27
CA GLN A 3 -8.72 3.93 -66.46
C GLN A 3 -8.58 3.48 -64.99
N LEU A 4 -7.37 3.59 -64.48
CA LEU A 4 -7.04 3.36 -63.07
C LEU A 4 -7.25 4.66 -62.30
N ILE A 5 -8.28 4.75 -61.50
CA ILE A 5 -8.52 5.89 -60.57
C ILE A 5 -7.68 5.63 -59.34
N ILE A 6 -6.60 6.38 -59.15
CA ILE A 6 -5.77 6.41 -57.93
C ILE A 6 -6.49 7.34 -56.93
N LEU A 7 -7.08 6.75 -55.89
CA LEU A 7 -7.66 7.47 -54.76
C LEU A 7 -6.52 7.85 -53.80
N LEU A 8 -6.12 9.11 -53.83
CA LEU A 8 -5.15 9.67 -52.85
C LEU A 8 -5.88 9.84 -51.51
N ILE A 9 -5.64 8.91 -50.57
CA ILE A 9 -6.07 9.06 -49.18
C ILE A 9 -5.06 10.02 -48.51
N ILE A 10 -5.47 11.28 -48.34
CA ILE A 10 -4.77 12.24 -47.49
C ILE A 10 -5.07 11.82 -46.04
N VAL A 11 -4.14 11.09 -45.42
CA VAL A 11 -4.13 10.90 -44.00
C VAL A 11 -3.71 12.22 -43.35
N SER A 12 -4.70 13.03 -42.98
CA SER A 12 -4.45 14.16 -42.08
C SER A 12 -4.08 13.58 -40.70
N SER A 13 -2.79 13.58 -40.40
CA SER A 13 -2.30 13.41 -39.04
C SER A 13 -2.85 14.57 -38.21
N LEU A 14 -3.96 14.33 -37.50
CA LEU A 14 -4.39 15.17 -36.39
C LEU A 14 -3.32 15.04 -35.30
N SER A 15 -2.29 15.88 -35.40
CA SER A 15 -1.43 16.19 -34.26
C SER A 15 -2.34 16.82 -33.21
N CYS A 16 -2.69 16.04 -32.19
CA CYS A 16 -3.29 16.57 -30.99
C CYS A 16 -2.20 17.38 -30.28
N SER A 17 -2.02 18.65 -30.66
CA SER A 17 -1.20 19.57 -29.89
C SER A 17 -1.90 19.77 -28.57
N THR A 18 -1.46 19.07 -27.54
CA THR A 18 -1.85 19.41 -26.17
C THR A 18 -1.36 20.83 -25.94
N ASN A 19 -2.27 21.78 -25.84
CA ASN A 19 -1.93 23.16 -25.48
C ASN A 19 -1.22 23.10 -24.11
N GLN A 20 0.07 23.45 -24.10
CA GLN A 20 0.89 23.52 -22.89
C GLN A 20 1.33 24.97 -22.69
N ILE A 21 1.41 25.38 -21.43
CA ILE A 21 2.01 26.63 -21.01
C ILE A 21 3.42 26.31 -20.51
N GLU A 22 4.41 27.00 -21.04
CA GLU A 22 5.78 26.97 -20.56
C GLU A 22 5.98 28.09 -19.51
N LEU A 23 6.37 27.73 -18.30
CA LEU A 23 6.70 28.67 -17.24
C LEU A 23 8.21 28.60 -16.96
N ASP A 24 8.96 29.57 -17.45
CA ASP A 24 10.35 29.79 -17.11
C ASP A 24 10.48 30.62 -15.81
N TYR A 25 11.71 31.03 -15.48
CA TYR A 25 11.99 31.86 -14.32
C TYR A 25 11.17 33.16 -14.32
N ASP A 26 11.15 33.88 -15.44
CA ASP A 26 10.54 35.21 -15.55
C ASP A 26 9.02 35.11 -15.42
N SER A 27 8.40 34.25 -16.21
CA SER A 27 6.93 34.02 -16.20
C SER A 27 6.42 33.44 -14.88
N LEU A 28 7.18 32.53 -14.24
CA LEU A 28 6.81 31.99 -12.94
C LEU A 28 6.99 33.02 -11.81
N SER A 29 7.95 33.93 -11.91
CA SER A 29 8.16 35.01 -10.94
C SER A 29 7.00 36.01 -10.82
N GLU A 30 6.09 36.03 -11.82
CA GLU A 30 4.87 36.83 -11.77
C GLU A 30 3.79 36.25 -10.86
N TYR A 31 3.95 34.98 -10.43
CA TYR A 31 2.95 34.30 -9.62
C TYR A 31 3.10 34.66 -8.13
N THR A 32 1.98 34.53 -7.42
CA THR A 32 1.90 34.62 -5.96
C THR A 32 1.26 33.36 -5.40
N ILE A 33 1.82 32.76 -4.36
CA ILE A 33 1.14 31.65 -3.68
C ILE A 33 0.05 32.22 -2.77
N VAL A 34 -1.18 31.76 -2.97
CA VAL A 34 -2.33 32.18 -2.17
C VAL A 34 -2.79 31.02 -1.30
N THR A 35 -2.69 31.18 0.02
CA THR A 35 -3.10 30.13 0.96
C THR A 35 -3.18 30.63 2.40
N LYS A 36 -3.91 29.90 3.25
CA LYS A 36 -3.86 30.02 4.72
C LYS A 36 -2.83 29.07 5.35
N ASP A 37 -2.37 28.06 4.59
CA ASP A 37 -1.37 27.09 5.05
C ASP A 37 0.04 27.56 4.67
N ARG A 38 0.61 28.44 5.51
CA ARG A 38 1.93 29.03 5.30
C ARG A 38 3.02 27.97 5.20
N ALA A 39 2.98 26.94 6.05
CA ALA A 39 4.02 25.91 6.08
C ALA A 39 4.06 25.09 4.77
N LEU A 40 2.88 24.82 4.17
CA LEU A 40 2.80 24.14 2.89
C LEU A 40 3.31 25.02 1.74
N ALA A 41 3.01 26.33 1.76
CA ALA A 41 3.53 27.30 0.80
C ALA A 41 5.05 27.44 0.88
N ASP A 42 5.60 27.50 2.09
CA ASP A 42 7.07 27.53 2.30
C ASP A 42 7.71 26.24 1.78
N THR A 43 7.05 25.09 1.96
CA THR A 43 7.50 23.81 1.39
C THR A 43 7.57 23.90 -0.14
N LEU A 44 6.51 24.36 -0.82
CA LEU A 44 6.50 24.53 -2.28
C LEU A 44 7.63 25.47 -2.74
N ASN A 45 7.81 26.61 -2.08
CA ASN A 45 8.87 27.55 -2.38
C ASN A 45 10.28 26.96 -2.26
N VAL A 46 10.53 26.10 -1.28
CA VAL A 46 11.83 25.42 -1.13
C VAL A 46 12.15 24.61 -2.39
N TYR A 47 11.19 23.89 -2.94
CA TYR A 47 11.38 23.09 -4.16
C TYR A 47 11.48 23.95 -5.42
N LEU A 48 10.63 24.96 -5.57
CA LEU A 48 10.72 25.92 -6.68
C LEU A 48 12.07 26.61 -6.72
N LYS A 49 12.55 27.12 -5.58
CA LYS A 49 13.85 27.75 -5.47
C LYS A 49 15.01 26.80 -5.82
N LYS A 50 14.93 25.56 -5.36
CA LYS A 50 15.96 24.55 -5.65
C LYS A 50 15.92 24.07 -7.10
N SER A 51 14.75 24.01 -7.74
CA SER A 51 14.58 23.45 -9.08
C SER A 51 14.78 24.51 -10.18
N ILE A 52 14.03 25.63 -10.10
CA ILE A 52 14.00 26.67 -11.14
C ILE A 52 14.54 28.03 -10.69
N GLY A 53 14.93 28.17 -9.41
CA GLY A 53 15.53 29.39 -8.86
C GLY A 53 14.50 30.41 -8.35
N VAL A 54 13.22 30.19 -8.47
CA VAL A 54 12.14 31.13 -8.10
C VAL A 54 11.71 30.95 -6.66
N GLU A 55 11.49 32.05 -5.95
CA GLU A 55 10.84 32.10 -4.66
C GLU A 55 9.65 33.08 -4.76
N LEU A 56 8.43 32.56 -4.57
CA LEU A 56 7.20 33.32 -4.80
C LEU A 56 6.73 34.01 -3.52
N PRO A 57 6.16 35.23 -3.62
CA PRO A 57 5.48 35.85 -2.49
C PRO A 57 4.28 35.00 -2.03
N ILE A 58 4.00 35.02 -0.74
CA ILE A 58 2.90 34.25 -0.12
C ILE A 58 1.89 35.24 0.48
N GLU A 59 0.63 35.14 0.05
CA GLU A 59 -0.47 35.95 0.52
C GLU A 59 -1.63 35.10 1.04
N ASN A 60 -2.41 35.63 2.00
CA ASN A 60 -3.58 34.90 2.54
C ASN A 60 -4.83 35.08 1.64
N LYS A 61 -4.84 36.06 0.75
CA LYS A 61 -5.95 36.37 -0.16
C LYS A 61 -5.39 36.95 -1.46
N LEU A 62 -6.03 36.62 -2.57
CA LEU A 62 -5.73 37.21 -3.87
C LEU A 62 -6.02 38.71 -3.85
N LYS A 63 -5.11 39.52 -4.42
CA LYS A 63 -5.26 40.95 -4.60
C LYS A 63 -4.98 41.32 -6.05
N GLY A 64 -6.00 41.90 -6.72
CA GLY A 64 -5.88 42.34 -8.12
C GLY A 64 -5.79 41.17 -9.12
N ASP A 65 -5.47 41.50 -10.38
CA ASP A 65 -5.41 40.55 -11.52
C ASP A 65 -4.00 39.92 -11.66
N LYS A 66 -3.50 39.34 -10.57
CA LYS A 66 -2.19 38.67 -10.56
C LYS A 66 -2.32 37.19 -10.92
N LYS A 67 -1.27 36.63 -11.50
CA LYS A 67 -1.10 35.17 -11.62
C LYS A 67 -0.89 34.55 -10.24
N PHE A 68 -1.47 33.39 -9.99
CA PHE A 68 -1.38 32.79 -8.65
C PHE A 68 -1.31 31.25 -8.66
N ILE A 69 -0.66 30.73 -7.63
CA ILE A 69 -0.75 29.31 -7.23
C ILE A 69 -1.64 29.27 -5.99
N HIS A 70 -2.82 28.71 -6.11
CA HIS A 70 -3.78 28.64 -4.99
C HIS A 70 -3.72 27.28 -4.32
N LEU A 71 -3.31 27.23 -3.05
CA LEU A 71 -3.39 26.05 -2.21
C LEU A 71 -4.63 26.15 -1.34
N LYS A 72 -5.67 25.37 -1.65
CA LYS A 72 -6.97 25.52 -0.99
C LYS A 72 -7.59 24.20 -0.54
N TYR A 73 -8.37 24.27 0.54
CA TYR A 73 -9.24 23.18 0.97
C TYR A 73 -10.59 23.25 0.26
N ASN A 74 -11.11 22.07 -0.11
CA ASN A 74 -12.47 21.90 -0.60
C ASN A 74 -13.20 20.90 0.32
N SER A 75 -13.72 21.38 1.43
CA SER A 75 -14.39 20.59 2.48
C SER A 75 -15.78 20.09 2.08
N ASP A 76 -16.31 20.51 0.94
CA ASP A 76 -17.65 20.10 0.47
C ASP A 76 -17.64 18.65 -0.05
N VAL A 77 -16.47 18.13 -0.38
CA VAL A 77 -16.26 16.73 -0.82
C VAL A 77 -15.82 15.89 0.37
N LEU A 78 -16.58 14.85 0.70
CA LEU A 78 -16.33 14.00 1.87
C LEU A 78 -15.29 12.90 1.59
N THR A 79 -15.16 12.47 0.35
CA THR A 79 -14.16 11.46 -0.05
C THR A 79 -12.77 12.05 -0.23
N ASP A 80 -11.74 11.28 0.09
CA ASP A 80 -10.36 11.71 -0.11
C ASP A 80 -10.07 11.98 -1.59
N PHE A 81 -9.68 13.20 -1.90
CA PHE A 81 -9.24 13.60 -3.26
C PHE A 81 -8.20 14.71 -3.19
N ASN A 82 -7.41 14.82 -4.26
CA ASN A 82 -6.72 16.05 -4.61
C ASN A 82 -6.90 16.36 -6.09
N SER A 83 -6.79 17.64 -6.47
CA SER A 83 -6.74 18.00 -7.89
C SER A 83 -5.78 19.14 -8.16
N LEU A 84 -5.26 19.14 -9.40
CA LEU A 84 -4.44 20.19 -9.99
C LEU A 84 -5.24 20.81 -11.12
N ILE A 85 -5.60 22.09 -11.00
CA ILE A 85 -6.41 22.81 -12.00
C ILE A 85 -5.52 23.89 -12.59
N PHE A 86 -5.39 23.88 -13.91
CA PHE A 86 -4.56 24.80 -14.66
C PHE A 86 -5.42 25.72 -15.54
N SER A 87 -5.11 27.01 -15.52
CA SER A 87 -5.72 28.02 -16.38
C SER A 87 -4.67 29.05 -16.79
N ASP A 88 -5.02 30.00 -17.68
CA ASP A 88 -4.14 31.06 -18.14
C ASP A 88 -3.40 31.84 -17.06
N TYR A 89 -4.06 32.06 -15.93
CA TYR A 89 -3.57 32.93 -14.85
C TYR A 89 -3.37 32.21 -13.52
N SER A 90 -3.72 30.91 -13.45
CA SER A 90 -3.69 30.23 -12.17
C SER A 90 -3.35 28.75 -12.24
N ILE A 91 -2.68 28.30 -11.19
CA ILE A 91 -2.52 26.89 -10.84
C ILE A 91 -3.24 26.72 -9.51
N THR A 92 -4.32 25.94 -9.47
CA THR A 92 -4.99 25.61 -8.21
C THR A 92 -4.66 24.19 -7.81
N ILE A 93 -4.12 24.05 -6.62
CA ILE A 93 -3.88 22.75 -5.97
C ILE A 93 -4.88 22.65 -4.83
N GLN A 94 -5.76 21.67 -4.87
CA GLN A 94 -6.78 21.49 -3.86
C GLN A 94 -6.87 20.07 -3.31
N GLY A 95 -7.45 19.94 -2.12
CA GLY A 95 -7.76 18.66 -1.49
C GLY A 95 -8.88 18.85 -0.45
N ASN A 96 -9.63 17.77 -0.12
CA ASN A 96 -10.71 17.87 0.84
C ASN A 96 -10.24 18.03 2.29
N ASN A 97 -8.99 17.74 2.58
CA ASN A 97 -8.39 17.90 3.91
C ASN A 97 -6.89 18.27 3.79
N SER A 98 -6.25 18.56 4.92
CA SER A 98 -4.83 18.99 4.95
C SER A 98 -3.87 17.95 4.37
N LYS A 99 -4.14 16.68 4.59
CA LYS A 99 -3.34 15.56 4.06
C LYS A 99 -3.45 15.51 2.53
N MET A 100 -4.66 15.56 1.99
CA MET A 100 -4.90 15.49 0.56
C MET A 100 -4.40 16.74 -0.19
N LEU A 101 -4.53 17.93 0.42
CA LEU A 101 -3.91 19.14 -0.15
C LEU A 101 -2.39 19.02 -0.22
N ARG A 102 -1.74 18.51 0.83
CA ARG A 102 -0.29 18.26 0.83
C ARG A 102 0.12 17.25 -0.22
N TYR A 103 -0.66 16.18 -0.39
CA TYR A 103 -0.43 15.20 -1.45
C TYR A 103 -0.58 15.82 -2.85
N GLY A 104 -1.52 16.74 -3.04
CA GLY A 104 -1.61 17.53 -4.28
C GLY A 104 -0.34 18.35 -4.57
N VAL A 105 0.26 18.95 -3.54
CA VAL A 105 1.56 19.63 -3.70
C VAL A 105 2.66 18.64 -4.07
N TYR A 106 2.72 17.46 -3.45
CA TYR A 106 3.70 16.43 -3.84
C TYR A 106 3.48 15.93 -5.26
N GLU A 107 2.22 15.75 -5.71
CA GLU A 107 1.91 15.42 -7.11
C GLU A 107 2.42 16.50 -8.07
N PHE A 108 2.22 17.77 -7.74
CA PHE A 108 2.73 18.87 -8.54
C PHE A 108 4.26 18.83 -8.64
N LEU A 109 4.95 18.62 -7.52
CA LEU A 109 6.42 18.53 -7.46
C LEU A 109 6.95 17.31 -8.25
N GLU A 110 6.32 16.15 -8.13
CA GLU A 110 6.74 14.94 -8.84
C GLU A 110 6.51 15.04 -10.35
N ASN A 111 5.30 15.51 -10.77
CA ASN A 111 4.87 15.43 -12.15
C ASN A 111 5.37 16.61 -13.00
N PHE A 112 5.58 17.78 -12.40
CA PHE A 112 5.92 19.00 -13.14
C PHE A 112 7.34 19.51 -12.88
N LEU A 113 7.92 19.25 -11.70
CA LEU A 113 9.30 19.60 -11.41
C LEU A 113 10.26 18.41 -11.48
N GLY A 114 9.73 17.18 -11.61
CA GLY A 114 10.54 15.96 -11.65
C GLY A 114 11.19 15.58 -10.31
N VAL A 115 10.68 16.11 -9.20
CA VAL A 115 11.20 15.78 -7.85
C VAL A 115 10.97 14.31 -7.57
N ARG A 116 11.97 13.67 -6.99
CA ARG A 116 11.88 12.26 -6.54
C ARG A 116 12.41 12.10 -5.13
N TRP A 117 11.70 11.32 -4.33
CA TRP A 117 12.10 10.89 -2.99
C TRP A 117 12.32 9.38 -3.02
N TYR A 118 13.56 8.93 -3.28
CA TYR A 118 13.87 7.51 -3.45
C TYR A 118 14.07 6.78 -2.11
N SER A 119 14.64 7.49 -1.14
CA SER A 119 14.88 6.97 0.23
C SER A 119 14.87 8.11 1.23
N THR A 120 15.02 7.81 2.51
CA THR A 120 15.08 8.80 3.59
C THR A 120 16.26 9.76 3.46
N ASP A 121 17.33 9.34 2.80
CA ASP A 121 18.58 10.09 2.60
C ASP A 121 18.78 10.59 1.17
N LEU A 122 17.86 10.28 0.23
CA LEU A 122 17.98 10.73 -1.15
C LEU A 122 16.70 11.39 -1.68
N THR A 123 16.79 12.70 -1.81
CA THR A 123 15.83 13.51 -2.59
C THR A 123 16.53 14.07 -3.83
N VAL A 124 16.03 13.73 -5.02
CA VAL A 124 16.49 14.31 -6.28
C VAL A 124 15.59 15.48 -6.65
N ILE A 125 16.19 16.66 -6.85
CA ILE A 125 15.52 17.88 -7.30
C ILE A 125 16.22 18.34 -8.59
N PRO A 126 15.62 18.07 -9.76
CA PRO A 126 16.22 18.47 -11.03
C PRO A 126 16.38 19.99 -11.13
N LYS A 127 17.47 20.43 -11.74
CA LYS A 127 17.64 21.81 -12.20
C LYS A 127 16.98 21.92 -13.56
N ILE A 128 15.90 22.68 -13.65
CA ILE A 128 15.13 22.87 -14.89
C ILE A 128 15.08 24.35 -15.24
N SER A 129 15.00 24.65 -16.54
CA SER A 129 14.85 26.01 -17.05
C SER A 129 13.40 26.43 -17.19
N LYS A 130 12.48 25.46 -17.29
CA LYS A 130 11.04 25.71 -17.46
C LYS A 130 10.20 24.55 -16.91
N ILE A 131 8.96 24.87 -16.55
CA ILE A 131 7.90 23.92 -16.18
C ILE A 131 6.89 23.90 -17.33
N ASN A 132 6.54 22.72 -17.83
CA ASN A 132 5.48 22.55 -18.82
C ASN A 132 4.21 22.11 -18.11
N ILE A 133 3.19 22.97 -18.09
CA ILE A 133 1.87 22.67 -17.51
C ILE A 133 0.81 22.57 -18.60
N PRO A 134 -0.21 21.69 -18.45
CA PRO A 134 -1.32 21.66 -19.38
C PRO A 134 -2.13 22.95 -19.30
N PHE A 135 -2.71 23.38 -20.43
CA PHE A 135 -3.60 24.53 -20.49
C PHE A 135 -5.05 24.07 -20.30
N ASP A 136 -5.81 24.83 -19.51
CA ASP A 136 -7.25 24.64 -19.26
C ASP A 136 -7.63 23.18 -18.97
N LYS A 137 -6.97 22.61 -17.96
CA LYS A 137 -7.11 21.20 -17.59
C LYS A 137 -7.20 21.02 -16.08
N GLU A 138 -8.05 20.12 -15.65
CA GLU A 138 -8.04 19.54 -14.33
C GLU A 138 -7.47 18.12 -14.34
N ILE A 139 -6.60 17.83 -13.40
CA ILE A 139 -6.10 16.50 -13.09
C ILE A 139 -6.65 16.16 -11.70
N LEU A 140 -7.73 15.39 -11.68
CA LEU A 140 -8.37 14.90 -10.43
C LEU A 140 -7.79 13.54 -10.09
N TYR A 141 -7.52 13.32 -8.82
CA TYR A 141 -7.11 12.05 -8.28
C TYR A 141 -7.89 11.69 -7.01
N GLU A 142 -8.57 10.58 -7.07
CA GLU A 142 -9.30 9.95 -5.96
C GLU A 142 -8.64 8.60 -5.66
N PRO A 143 -7.97 8.43 -4.50
CA PRO A 143 -7.25 7.20 -4.22
C PRO A 143 -8.20 6.02 -4.00
N SER A 144 -8.08 4.99 -4.83
CA SER A 144 -8.83 3.73 -4.67
C SER A 144 -8.52 3.04 -3.35
N VAL A 145 -7.26 3.13 -2.89
CA VAL A 145 -6.81 2.64 -1.58
C VAL A 145 -6.69 3.84 -0.64
N THR A 146 -7.60 3.96 0.34
CA THR A 146 -7.62 5.09 1.27
C THR A 146 -6.58 4.94 2.39
N THR A 147 -6.34 3.72 2.87
CA THR A 147 -5.31 3.41 3.86
C THR A 147 -4.24 2.51 3.26
N ARG A 148 -3.08 3.10 3.02
CA ARG A 148 -1.92 2.48 2.37
C ARG A 148 -0.83 2.23 3.39
N THR A 149 -0.48 0.96 3.60
CA THR A 149 0.53 0.57 4.58
C THR A 149 1.52 -0.40 3.97
N VAL A 150 2.80 -0.10 4.12
CA VAL A 150 3.92 -0.97 3.71
C VAL A 150 4.76 -1.25 4.94
N HIS A 151 4.99 -2.51 5.26
CA HIS A 151 5.85 -2.90 6.37
C HIS A 151 7.31 -2.65 6.05
N SER A 152 7.73 -1.41 6.23
CA SER A 152 9.09 -0.96 5.94
C SER A 152 9.57 0.04 7.00
N ARG A 153 10.74 -0.21 7.55
CA ARG A 153 11.37 0.72 8.50
C ARG A 153 11.70 2.09 7.91
N LEU A 154 11.79 2.21 6.58
CA LEU A 154 11.96 3.51 5.92
C LEU A 154 10.80 4.44 6.26
N PHE A 155 9.58 3.91 6.22
CA PHE A 155 8.37 4.67 6.55
C PHE A 155 8.15 4.82 8.05
N TYR A 156 8.47 3.79 8.85
CA TYR A 156 8.23 3.82 10.30
C TYR A 156 9.20 4.72 11.06
N LYS A 157 10.42 4.91 10.55
CA LYS A 157 11.43 5.76 11.16
C LYS A 157 11.39 7.21 10.67
N ASP A 158 10.83 7.46 9.49
CA ASP A 158 10.72 8.78 8.89
C ASP A 158 9.29 9.05 8.39
N SER A 159 8.49 9.68 9.24
CA SER A 159 7.12 10.06 8.91
C SER A 159 7.02 11.07 7.76
N SER A 160 8.05 11.91 7.58
CA SER A 160 8.11 12.86 6.46
C SER A 160 8.34 12.15 5.13
N PHE A 161 9.17 11.11 5.13
CA PHE A 161 9.38 10.28 3.95
C PHE A 161 8.11 9.45 3.61
N ALA A 162 7.48 8.84 4.61
CA ALA A 162 6.23 8.14 4.45
C ALA A 162 5.13 9.04 3.84
N ASP A 163 5.01 10.27 4.34
CA ASP A 163 4.05 11.26 3.87
C ASP A 163 4.31 11.67 2.40
N LYS A 164 5.57 11.85 2.00
CA LYS A 164 5.95 12.14 0.61
C LYS A 164 5.60 11.00 -0.34
N LEU A 165 5.72 9.75 0.10
CA LEU A 165 5.31 8.57 -0.65
C LEU A 165 3.84 8.20 -0.42
N LYS A 166 3.09 9.02 0.31
CA LYS A 166 1.63 8.92 0.51
C LYS A 166 1.19 7.60 1.18
N VAL A 167 2.05 7.04 2.04
CA VAL A 167 1.78 5.86 2.86
C VAL A 167 1.77 6.20 4.34
N SER A 168 1.22 5.32 5.17
CA SER A 168 1.27 5.45 6.62
C SER A 168 2.67 5.15 7.16
N ASN A 169 3.05 5.86 8.23
CA ASN A 169 4.28 5.60 8.97
C ASN A 169 4.14 4.48 10.02
N GLU A 170 3.10 3.67 9.94
CA GLU A 170 2.87 2.50 10.77
C GLU A 170 2.00 1.45 10.08
N ALA A 171 2.13 0.17 10.49
CA ALA A 171 1.38 -0.93 9.90
C ALA A 171 -0.11 -0.96 10.28
N PHE A 172 -0.45 -0.39 11.43
CA PHE A 172 -1.79 -0.43 12.02
C PHE A 172 -2.22 0.97 12.46
N PRO A 173 -2.37 1.94 11.51
CA PRO A 173 -2.80 3.28 11.86
C PRO A 173 -4.16 3.27 12.55
N ASN A 174 -4.28 4.10 13.57
CA ASN A 174 -5.49 4.26 14.39
C ASN A 174 -5.90 3.05 15.24
N TYR A 175 -5.12 1.97 15.27
CA TYR A 175 -5.39 0.85 16.16
C TYR A 175 -4.97 1.14 17.60
N VAL A 176 -5.77 0.62 18.52
CA VAL A 176 -5.41 0.56 19.93
C VAL A 176 -4.08 -0.18 20.09
N SER A 177 -3.17 0.43 20.84
CA SER A 177 -1.88 -0.16 21.19
C SER A 177 -2.09 -1.54 21.86
N ASN A 178 -1.29 -2.52 21.49
CA ASN A 178 -1.37 -3.89 21.98
C ASN A 178 -2.66 -4.68 21.68
N ALA A 179 -3.55 -4.16 20.81
CA ALA A 179 -4.77 -4.84 20.38
C ALA A 179 -4.95 -4.78 18.85
N ARG A 180 -3.89 -5.12 18.11
CA ARG A 180 -3.80 -5.01 16.65
C ARG A 180 -4.20 -6.29 15.92
N VAL A 181 -3.85 -7.44 16.48
CA VAL A 181 -4.05 -8.77 15.91
C VAL A 181 -3.87 -9.83 16.98
N HIS A 182 -4.51 -11.01 16.84
CA HIS A 182 -4.40 -12.14 17.77
C HIS A 182 -4.68 -11.73 19.22
N THR A 183 -5.94 -11.33 19.47
CA THR A 183 -6.27 -10.59 20.71
C THR A 183 -7.08 -11.38 21.73
N PHE A 184 -7.54 -12.58 21.38
CA PHE A 184 -8.42 -13.34 22.28
C PHE A 184 -7.77 -13.59 23.64
N HIS A 185 -6.52 -14.08 23.68
CA HIS A 185 -5.83 -14.30 24.94
C HIS A 185 -5.49 -13.01 25.70
N ARG A 186 -5.48 -11.84 25.01
CA ARG A 186 -5.28 -10.53 25.66
C ARG A 186 -6.52 -10.09 26.42
N PHE A 187 -7.69 -10.44 25.90
CA PHE A 187 -8.97 -10.13 26.57
C PHE A 187 -9.27 -11.13 27.69
N ILE A 188 -9.01 -12.41 27.45
CA ILE A 188 -9.24 -13.49 28.42
C ILE A 188 -7.99 -14.38 28.47
N PRO A 189 -6.96 -13.95 29.24
CA PRO A 189 -5.73 -14.72 29.42
C PRO A 189 -6.00 -16.09 30.02
N TYR A 190 -5.59 -17.15 29.35
CA TYR A 190 -5.83 -18.54 29.81
C TYR A 190 -5.13 -18.85 31.14
N GLU A 191 -4.00 -18.23 31.44
CA GLU A 191 -3.27 -18.36 32.69
C GLU A 191 -4.09 -17.88 33.91
N LYS A 192 -5.09 -17.04 33.67
CA LYS A 192 -5.93 -16.46 34.74
C LYS A 192 -7.30 -17.13 34.87
N PHE A 193 -7.81 -17.67 33.77
CA PHE A 193 -9.21 -18.09 33.71
C PHE A 193 -9.39 -19.58 33.40
N TYR A 194 -8.39 -20.26 32.83
CA TYR A 194 -8.61 -21.61 32.31
C TYR A 194 -8.92 -22.65 33.40
N ASP A 195 -8.24 -22.58 34.52
CA ASP A 195 -8.42 -23.57 35.63
C ASP A 195 -9.81 -23.44 36.26
N ASP A 196 -10.31 -22.20 36.45
CA ASP A 196 -11.60 -21.94 37.08
C ASP A 196 -12.76 -21.91 36.03
N HIS A 197 -12.48 -21.58 34.80
CA HIS A 197 -13.46 -21.34 33.72
C HIS A 197 -13.04 -21.98 32.39
N PRO A 198 -12.83 -23.30 32.34
CA PRO A 198 -12.46 -23.97 31.09
C PRO A 198 -13.52 -23.82 29.98
N GLU A 199 -14.81 -23.58 30.35
CA GLU A 199 -15.90 -23.36 29.39
C GLU A 199 -15.78 -22.05 28.59
N TYR A 200 -14.92 -21.14 28.99
CA TYR A 200 -14.62 -19.93 28.18
C TYR A 200 -13.81 -20.24 26.92
N TYR A 201 -13.16 -21.40 26.88
CA TYR A 201 -12.22 -21.77 25.83
C TYR A 201 -12.77 -22.85 24.90
N ALA A 202 -12.06 -23.06 23.81
CA ALA A 202 -12.47 -23.96 22.73
C ALA A 202 -12.70 -25.40 23.20
N LEU A 203 -13.83 -26.00 22.85
CA LEU A 203 -14.09 -27.40 22.99
C LEU A 203 -13.68 -28.14 21.71
N ARG A 204 -12.79 -29.14 21.83
CA ARG A 204 -12.37 -30.00 20.74
C ARG A 204 -12.21 -31.44 21.21
N ASN A 205 -12.80 -32.39 20.48
CA ASN A 205 -12.72 -33.82 20.79
C ASN A 205 -13.08 -34.12 22.26
N GLY A 206 -14.13 -33.46 22.79
CA GLY A 206 -14.59 -33.61 24.15
C GLY A 206 -13.72 -32.96 25.24
N LYS A 207 -12.67 -32.21 24.87
CA LYS A 207 -11.78 -31.51 25.81
C LYS A 207 -11.78 -30.01 25.58
N ARG A 208 -11.77 -29.24 26.69
CA ARG A 208 -11.51 -27.79 26.63
C ARG A 208 -10.01 -27.56 26.45
N LEU A 209 -9.69 -26.61 25.60
CA LEU A 209 -8.30 -26.28 25.23
C LEU A 209 -8.09 -24.75 25.37
N ALA A 210 -7.03 -24.37 26.06
CA ALA A 210 -6.59 -22.97 26.21
C ALA A 210 -5.95 -22.41 24.92
N THR A 211 -6.69 -22.45 23.81
CA THR A 211 -6.17 -22.13 22.46
C THR A 211 -6.95 -21.03 21.76
N GLN A 212 -8.28 -21.11 21.81
CA GLN A 212 -9.20 -20.12 21.25
C GLN A 212 -10.36 -19.92 22.25
N LEU A 213 -11.16 -18.87 22.07
CA LEU A 213 -12.36 -18.64 22.88
C LEU A 213 -13.57 -19.42 22.36
N CYS A 214 -14.52 -19.73 23.23
CA CYS A 214 -15.85 -20.21 22.89
C CYS A 214 -16.74 -19.00 22.56
N LEU A 215 -16.95 -18.72 21.28
CA LEU A 215 -17.57 -17.48 20.79
C LEU A 215 -19.09 -17.41 21.01
N THR A 216 -19.71 -18.52 21.46
CA THR A 216 -21.12 -18.59 21.83
C THR A 216 -21.35 -18.53 23.35
N ASN A 217 -20.28 -18.44 24.15
CA ASN A 217 -20.38 -18.26 25.58
C ASN A 217 -20.67 -16.78 25.91
N GLU A 218 -21.82 -16.49 26.53
CA GLU A 218 -22.25 -15.12 26.82
C GLU A 218 -21.33 -14.42 27.85
N LYS A 219 -20.70 -15.15 28.76
CA LYS A 219 -19.73 -14.58 29.71
C LYS A 219 -18.45 -14.14 28.99
N VAL A 220 -17.99 -14.91 28.02
CA VAL A 220 -16.87 -14.53 27.14
C VAL A 220 -17.21 -13.24 26.40
N LEU A 221 -18.41 -13.11 25.86
CA LEU A 221 -18.87 -11.90 25.19
C LEU A 221 -18.84 -10.67 26.11
N GLU A 222 -19.37 -10.80 27.34
CA GLU A 222 -19.37 -9.71 28.34
C GLU A 222 -17.93 -9.28 28.68
N ILE A 223 -17.05 -10.23 29.02
CA ILE A 223 -15.65 -9.94 29.39
C ILE A 223 -14.90 -9.26 28.22
N VAL A 224 -15.11 -9.73 26.99
CA VAL A 224 -14.47 -9.12 25.83
C VAL A 224 -15.00 -7.70 25.58
N LYS A 225 -16.30 -7.44 25.71
CA LYS A 225 -16.86 -6.07 25.62
C LYS A 225 -16.25 -5.13 26.65
N ASP A 226 -16.16 -5.56 27.92
CA ASP A 226 -15.56 -4.76 28.98
C ASP A 226 -14.08 -4.49 28.74
N SER A 227 -13.36 -5.51 28.23
CA SER A 227 -11.96 -5.38 27.84
C SER A 227 -11.77 -4.38 26.70
N VAL A 228 -12.58 -4.46 25.64
CA VAL A 228 -12.58 -3.52 24.51
C VAL A 228 -12.85 -2.09 24.99
N ALA A 229 -13.85 -1.90 25.86
CA ALA A 229 -14.15 -0.58 26.46
C ALA A 229 -12.95 -0.04 27.25
N SER A 230 -12.30 -0.91 28.06
CA SER A 230 -11.11 -0.55 28.82
C SER A 230 -9.94 -0.15 27.93
N PHE A 231 -9.71 -0.87 26.83
CA PHE A 231 -8.67 -0.56 25.86
C PHE A 231 -8.90 0.80 25.19
N PHE A 232 -10.11 1.09 24.70
CA PHE A 232 -10.44 2.41 24.13
C PHE A 232 -10.37 3.54 25.15
N LYS A 233 -10.71 3.26 26.41
CA LYS A 233 -10.58 4.28 27.47
C LYS A 233 -9.11 4.64 27.74
N LYS A 234 -8.20 3.67 27.68
CA LYS A 234 -6.77 3.89 27.89
C LYS A 234 -6.10 4.55 26.67
N ASP A 235 -6.57 4.22 25.47
CA ASP A 235 -6.07 4.74 24.21
C ASP A 235 -7.21 5.45 23.45
N TYR A 236 -7.64 6.59 24.01
CA TYR A 236 -8.85 7.30 23.59
C TYR A 236 -8.75 7.93 22.19
N LEU A 237 -7.54 8.14 21.67
CA LEU A 237 -7.31 8.64 20.32
C LEU A 237 -7.48 7.56 19.25
N SER A 238 -7.34 6.32 19.62
CA SER A 238 -7.50 5.19 18.69
C SER A 238 -8.98 4.99 18.35
N THR A 239 -9.21 4.61 17.10
CA THR A 239 -10.56 4.38 16.56
C THR A 239 -10.81 2.95 16.14
N VAL A 240 -9.76 2.11 16.09
CA VAL A 240 -9.81 0.73 15.64
C VAL A 240 -9.27 -0.20 16.72
N ILE A 241 -9.93 -1.32 16.97
CA ILE A 241 -9.42 -2.42 17.80
C ILE A 241 -9.64 -3.76 17.08
N SER A 242 -8.68 -4.67 17.21
CA SER A 242 -8.87 -6.04 16.72
C SER A 242 -9.58 -6.89 17.78
N VAL A 243 -10.59 -7.62 17.35
CA VAL A 243 -11.21 -8.74 18.06
C VAL A 243 -11.06 -9.96 17.17
N SER A 244 -9.98 -10.70 17.35
CA SER A 244 -9.57 -11.74 16.43
C SER A 244 -8.93 -12.93 17.13
N GLN A 245 -9.03 -14.08 16.48
CA GLN A 245 -8.47 -15.34 16.92
C GLN A 245 -6.96 -15.27 17.12
N ASP A 246 -6.46 -16.10 18.05
CA ASP A 246 -5.03 -16.35 18.23
C ASP A 246 -4.47 -17.18 17.07
N ASP A 247 -3.16 -17.17 16.88
CA ASP A 247 -2.51 -17.76 15.69
C ASP A 247 -2.42 -19.30 15.77
N ASN A 248 -3.59 -19.91 15.74
CA ASN A 248 -3.75 -21.36 15.67
C ASN A 248 -5.13 -21.75 15.10
N THR A 249 -5.30 -23.01 14.66
CA THR A 249 -6.52 -23.53 14.03
C THR A 249 -7.46 -24.26 14.98
N GLN A 250 -7.22 -24.19 16.30
CA GLN A 250 -7.96 -24.97 17.30
C GLN A 250 -9.21 -24.23 17.82
N TYR A 251 -10.08 -23.79 16.91
CA TYR A 251 -11.33 -23.11 17.23
C TYR A 251 -12.34 -24.00 17.94
N CYS A 252 -13.34 -23.39 18.59
CA CYS A 252 -14.35 -24.09 19.38
C CYS A 252 -15.32 -24.88 18.49
N MET A 253 -15.52 -26.15 18.82
CA MET A 253 -16.47 -27.06 18.18
C MET A 253 -17.52 -27.58 19.19
N CYS A 254 -17.92 -26.78 20.18
CA CYS A 254 -19.08 -27.10 20.99
C CYS A 254 -20.36 -27.04 20.13
N ASP A 255 -21.43 -27.68 20.60
CA ASP A 255 -22.66 -27.84 19.81
C ASP A 255 -23.17 -26.51 19.24
N THR A 256 -23.23 -25.45 20.07
CA THR A 256 -23.72 -24.14 19.63
C THR A 256 -22.81 -23.46 18.60
N CYS A 257 -21.47 -23.51 18.77
CA CYS A 257 -20.54 -22.98 17.78
C CYS A 257 -20.64 -23.76 16.48
N SER A 258 -20.67 -25.10 16.56
CA SER A 258 -20.76 -25.98 15.38
C SER A 258 -22.07 -25.80 14.62
N GLU A 259 -23.21 -25.62 15.31
CA GLU A 259 -24.50 -25.36 14.68
C GLU A 259 -24.49 -24.04 13.89
N ILE A 260 -23.91 -22.97 14.47
CA ILE A 260 -23.75 -21.69 13.76
C ILE A 260 -22.86 -21.91 12.54
N ASP A 261 -21.67 -22.47 12.70
CA ASP A 261 -20.69 -22.63 11.63
C ASP A 261 -21.20 -23.51 10.48
N GLN A 262 -21.97 -24.55 10.80
CA GLN A 262 -22.61 -25.40 9.78
C GLN A 262 -23.68 -24.62 9.00
N ARG A 263 -24.56 -23.89 9.68
CA ARG A 263 -25.57 -23.04 9.05
C ARG A 263 -24.92 -21.96 8.17
N GLU A 264 -23.85 -21.34 8.62
CA GLU A 264 -23.12 -20.30 7.91
C GLU A 264 -22.17 -20.85 6.83
N GLY A 265 -21.94 -22.16 6.81
CA GLY A 265 -21.04 -22.85 5.85
C GLY A 265 -19.55 -22.53 6.05
N SER A 266 -19.19 -21.93 7.18
CA SER A 266 -17.82 -21.53 7.52
C SER A 266 -17.68 -21.27 9.02
N PRO A 267 -16.53 -21.57 9.65
CA PRO A 267 -16.21 -21.13 11.01
C PRO A 267 -16.11 -19.60 11.18
N ALA A 268 -16.07 -18.83 10.09
CA ALA A 268 -16.28 -17.40 10.14
C ALA A 268 -17.70 -17.02 10.61
N GLY A 269 -18.65 -17.95 10.59
CA GLY A 269 -20.02 -17.75 11.07
C GLY A 269 -20.07 -17.38 12.56
N SER A 270 -19.51 -18.22 13.43
CA SER A 270 -19.43 -17.93 14.86
C SER A 270 -18.57 -16.69 15.14
N MET A 271 -17.52 -16.45 14.35
CA MET A 271 -16.69 -15.24 14.47
C MET A 271 -17.50 -13.96 14.17
N ILE A 272 -18.20 -13.90 13.05
CA ILE A 272 -19.00 -12.70 12.67
C ILE A 272 -20.17 -12.51 13.62
N TYR A 273 -20.83 -13.59 14.06
CA TYR A 273 -21.85 -13.51 15.10
C TYR A 273 -21.34 -12.84 16.39
N PHE A 274 -20.15 -13.24 16.86
CA PHE A 274 -19.52 -12.68 18.05
C PHE A 274 -19.08 -11.22 17.83
N VAL A 275 -18.38 -10.94 16.75
CA VAL A 275 -17.84 -9.62 16.44
C VAL A 275 -18.94 -8.59 16.22
N ASN A 276 -20.05 -8.95 15.53
CA ASN A 276 -21.20 -8.06 15.36
C ASN A 276 -21.85 -7.67 16.69
N LYS A 277 -21.95 -8.61 17.66
CA LYS A 277 -22.46 -8.30 19.01
C LYS A 277 -21.56 -7.30 19.76
N ILE A 278 -20.25 -7.33 19.51
CA ILE A 278 -19.30 -6.38 20.08
C ILE A 278 -19.41 -5.05 19.34
N ALA A 279 -19.42 -5.06 18.02
CA ALA A 279 -19.46 -3.84 17.16
C ALA A 279 -20.68 -2.96 17.48
N LYS A 280 -21.84 -3.56 17.75
CA LYS A 280 -23.06 -2.83 18.18
C LYS A 280 -22.89 -2.05 19.47
N SER A 281 -21.96 -2.47 20.34
CA SER A 281 -21.70 -1.75 21.61
C SER A 281 -20.77 -0.55 21.42
N PHE A 282 -20.14 -0.40 20.25
CA PHE A 282 -19.16 0.64 19.93
C PHE A 282 -19.43 1.25 18.55
N PRO A 283 -20.59 1.91 18.32
CA PRO A 283 -21.01 2.37 16.99
C PRO A 283 -20.06 3.39 16.36
N ASP A 284 -19.34 4.17 17.18
CA ASP A 284 -18.39 5.20 16.74
C ASP A 284 -16.95 4.66 16.58
N LYS A 285 -16.76 3.35 16.72
CA LYS A 285 -15.45 2.69 16.63
C LYS A 285 -15.48 1.58 15.59
N THR A 286 -14.34 1.26 15.04
CA THR A 286 -14.18 0.12 14.12
C THR A 286 -13.68 -1.10 14.88
N ILE A 287 -14.38 -2.21 14.74
CA ILE A 287 -13.98 -3.52 15.26
C ILE A 287 -13.40 -4.34 14.12
N SER A 288 -12.09 -4.53 14.14
CA SER A 288 -11.41 -5.35 13.12
C SER A 288 -11.41 -6.83 13.53
N THR A 289 -11.55 -7.73 12.56
CA THR A 289 -11.34 -9.16 12.77
C THR A 289 -10.57 -9.78 11.61
N LEU A 290 -10.03 -11.00 11.80
CA LEU A 290 -9.25 -11.68 10.79
C LEU A 290 -10.11 -12.70 10.02
N ALA A 291 -10.10 -12.60 8.69
CA ALA A 291 -10.45 -13.67 7.78
C ALA A 291 -9.16 -14.42 7.39
N TYR A 292 -8.74 -15.35 8.25
CA TYR A 292 -7.44 -15.98 8.24
C TYR A 292 -7.54 -17.45 8.65
N GLN A 293 -6.85 -18.32 7.97
CA GLN A 293 -6.89 -19.77 8.21
C GLN A 293 -8.35 -20.28 8.22
N TYR A 294 -8.85 -20.81 9.35
CA TYR A 294 -10.18 -21.40 9.45
C TYR A 294 -11.34 -20.41 9.27
N THR A 295 -11.12 -19.11 9.46
CA THR A 295 -12.12 -18.05 9.23
C THR A 295 -11.98 -17.36 7.87
N ARG A 296 -11.06 -17.79 6.97
CA ARG A 296 -10.83 -17.13 5.68
C ARG A 296 -12.04 -17.19 4.76
N LYS A 297 -12.72 -18.34 4.70
CA LYS A 297 -13.94 -18.51 3.91
C LYS A 297 -15.06 -17.64 4.50
N PRO A 298 -15.75 -16.79 3.71
CA PRO A 298 -16.83 -15.96 4.21
C PRO A 298 -18.04 -16.77 4.67
N PRO A 299 -18.79 -16.28 5.70
CA PRO A 299 -20.08 -16.84 6.12
C PRO A 299 -21.22 -16.33 5.23
N ILE A 300 -22.47 -16.66 5.61
CA ILE A 300 -23.68 -16.07 5.03
C ILE A 300 -24.02 -14.75 5.71
N THR A 301 -23.84 -14.68 7.03
CA THR A 301 -24.14 -13.49 7.82
C THR A 301 -23.23 -12.32 7.44
N LYS A 302 -23.86 -11.16 7.16
CA LYS A 302 -23.16 -9.92 6.84
C LYS A 302 -22.47 -9.34 8.10
N PRO A 303 -21.22 -8.88 8.02
CA PRO A 303 -20.62 -8.03 9.04
C PRO A 303 -21.39 -6.71 9.22
N ASP A 304 -21.47 -6.19 10.45
CA ASP A 304 -22.02 -4.86 10.71
C ASP A 304 -21.12 -3.78 10.05
N ASP A 305 -21.70 -2.60 9.77
CA ASP A 305 -21.03 -1.55 8.96
C ASP A 305 -19.74 -1.01 9.58
N ASN A 306 -19.58 -1.13 10.90
CA ASN A 306 -18.35 -0.76 11.60
C ASN A 306 -17.39 -1.95 11.87
N VAL A 307 -17.60 -3.09 11.21
CA VAL A 307 -16.68 -4.23 11.25
C VAL A 307 -15.72 -4.17 10.06
N LEU A 308 -14.42 -4.24 10.33
CA LEU A 308 -13.35 -4.29 9.33
C LEU A 308 -12.84 -5.72 9.20
N ILE A 309 -13.04 -6.32 8.03
CA ILE A 309 -12.54 -7.67 7.72
C ILE A 309 -11.10 -7.57 7.21
N THR A 310 -10.16 -8.16 7.94
CA THR A 310 -8.77 -8.29 7.49
C THR A 310 -8.56 -9.65 6.84
N LEU A 311 -8.50 -9.70 5.52
CA LEU A 311 -8.31 -10.91 4.73
C LEU A 311 -6.83 -11.13 4.42
N CYS A 312 -6.29 -12.30 4.78
CA CYS A 312 -4.87 -12.63 4.67
C CYS A 312 -4.61 -13.58 3.50
N SER A 313 -3.60 -13.28 2.67
CA SER A 313 -3.24 -14.03 1.46
C SER A 313 -2.10 -15.04 1.69
N ILE A 314 -1.84 -15.45 2.94
CA ILE A 314 -0.63 -16.16 3.36
C ILE A 314 -0.34 -17.46 2.57
N GLU A 315 -1.38 -18.19 2.17
CA GLU A 315 -1.25 -19.48 1.50
C GLU A 315 -0.97 -19.39 0.00
N CYS A 316 -1.04 -18.18 -0.58
CA CYS A 316 -0.91 -18.02 -2.02
C CYS A 316 0.55 -18.14 -2.50
N ASP A 317 0.71 -18.67 -3.71
CA ASP A 317 1.97 -18.67 -4.44
C ASP A 317 2.33 -17.23 -4.84
N ARG A 318 3.56 -16.83 -4.58
CA ARG A 318 4.08 -15.51 -4.92
C ARG A 318 4.79 -15.45 -6.28
N SER A 319 4.91 -16.59 -6.98
CA SER A 319 5.52 -16.66 -8.32
C SER A 319 4.57 -16.18 -9.43
N ILE A 320 3.26 -16.22 -9.18
CA ILE A 320 2.20 -15.85 -10.13
C ILE A 320 1.13 -14.99 -9.45
N PRO A 321 0.41 -14.13 -10.20
CA PRO A 321 -0.67 -13.34 -9.64
C PRO A 321 -1.76 -14.19 -8.96
N ILE A 322 -2.34 -13.68 -7.90
CA ILE A 322 -3.39 -14.36 -7.11
C ILE A 322 -4.58 -14.77 -7.98
N ASN A 323 -4.99 -13.94 -8.94
CA ASN A 323 -6.08 -14.24 -9.86
C ASN A 323 -5.80 -15.42 -10.80
N GLU A 324 -4.54 -15.80 -10.96
CA GLU A 324 -4.12 -16.95 -11.77
C GLU A 324 -3.86 -18.20 -10.91
N GLY A 325 -3.12 -18.04 -9.81
CA GLY A 325 -2.56 -19.15 -9.02
C GLY A 325 -3.29 -19.48 -7.72
N CYS A 326 -4.06 -18.56 -7.14
CA CYS A 326 -4.66 -18.74 -5.82
C CYS A 326 -6.20 -18.65 -5.86
N LYS A 327 -6.83 -19.62 -6.52
CA LYS A 327 -8.27 -19.60 -6.81
C LYS A 327 -9.15 -19.60 -5.55
N ASP A 328 -8.73 -20.29 -4.49
CA ASP A 328 -9.49 -20.33 -3.24
C ASP A 328 -9.50 -18.97 -2.55
N PHE A 329 -8.34 -18.32 -2.47
CA PHE A 329 -8.28 -16.95 -1.94
C PHE A 329 -9.12 -15.98 -2.77
N GLN A 330 -9.02 -16.04 -4.12
CA GLN A 330 -9.83 -15.20 -5.00
C GLN A 330 -11.33 -15.41 -4.77
N LYS A 331 -11.77 -16.67 -4.58
CA LYS A 331 -13.16 -17.02 -4.28
C LYS A 331 -13.60 -16.41 -2.94
N ASP A 332 -12.76 -16.53 -1.92
CA ASP A 332 -13.03 -15.99 -0.59
C ASP A 332 -13.09 -14.46 -0.61
N LEU A 333 -12.14 -13.79 -1.29
CA LEU A 333 -12.14 -12.34 -1.48
C LEU A 333 -13.43 -11.86 -2.17
N LYS A 334 -13.83 -12.50 -3.27
CA LYS A 334 -15.09 -12.20 -3.96
C LYS A 334 -16.32 -12.47 -3.08
N GLY A 335 -16.24 -13.44 -2.19
CA GLY A 335 -17.30 -13.72 -1.23
C GLY A 335 -17.42 -12.61 -0.19
N TRP A 336 -16.31 -12.19 0.42
CA TRP A 336 -16.29 -11.10 1.39
C TRP A 336 -16.70 -9.77 0.77
N SER A 337 -16.28 -9.47 -0.46
CA SER A 337 -16.64 -8.20 -1.15
C SER A 337 -18.14 -8.05 -1.43
N LYS A 338 -18.90 -9.15 -1.44
CA LYS A 338 -20.37 -9.14 -1.52
C LYS A 338 -21.04 -8.85 -0.19
N LEU A 339 -20.34 -9.09 0.92
CA LEU A 339 -20.87 -8.93 2.27
C LEU A 339 -20.58 -7.56 2.86
N THR A 340 -19.44 -6.95 2.51
CA THR A 340 -19.00 -5.67 3.09
C THR A 340 -18.09 -4.90 2.13
N GLU A 341 -18.09 -3.56 2.27
CA GLU A 341 -17.11 -2.66 1.64
C GLU A 341 -15.92 -2.35 2.58
N ASN A 342 -15.96 -2.82 3.83
CA ASN A 342 -14.91 -2.62 4.82
C ASN A 342 -13.92 -3.79 4.80
N ILE A 343 -13.07 -3.82 3.77
CA ILE A 343 -12.06 -4.85 3.61
C ILE A 343 -10.67 -4.25 3.74
N ARG A 344 -9.88 -4.85 4.62
CA ARG A 344 -8.43 -4.72 4.68
C ARG A 344 -7.80 -5.98 4.10
N ILE A 345 -6.86 -5.82 3.18
CA ILE A 345 -6.00 -6.92 2.75
C ILE A 345 -4.71 -6.91 3.55
N TRP A 346 -4.31 -8.08 3.99
CA TRP A 346 -2.98 -8.36 4.50
C TRP A 346 -2.27 -9.23 3.48
N ASP A 347 -1.51 -8.59 2.60
CA ASP A 347 -0.69 -9.29 1.62
C ASP A 347 0.75 -9.47 2.13
N TYR A 348 1.46 -10.42 1.57
CA TYR A 348 2.81 -10.82 1.97
C TYR A 348 3.74 -10.74 0.77
N THR A 349 4.71 -9.85 0.80
CA THR A 349 5.53 -9.48 -0.35
C THR A 349 7.02 -9.78 -0.19
N THR A 350 7.39 -10.54 0.84
CA THR A 350 8.78 -10.91 1.11
C THR A 350 8.90 -12.34 1.60
N GLN A 351 10.13 -12.83 1.63
CA GLN A 351 10.52 -14.13 2.17
C GLN A 351 10.88 -13.99 3.64
N PHE A 352 10.24 -14.76 4.53
CA PHE A 352 10.43 -14.64 5.98
C PHE A 352 11.47 -15.60 6.56
N THR A 353 11.88 -16.62 5.82
CA THR A 353 12.95 -17.54 6.26
C THR A 353 14.32 -16.87 6.16
N ASN A 354 14.54 -16.12 5.08
CA ASN A 354 15.78 -15.37 4.86
C ASN A 354 15.49 -14.08 4.08
N PHE A 355 15.43 -12.94 4.75
CA PHE A 355 15.14 -11.64 4.14
C PHE A 355 16.15 -11.20 3.06
N LEU A 356 17.40 -11.72 3.11
CA LEU A 356 18.43 -11.40 2.13
C LEU A 356 18.35 -12.29 0.87
N ALA A 357 17.59 -13.38 0.92
CA ALA A 357 17.43 -14.23 -0.26
C ALA A 357 16.57 -13.53 -1.32
N PRO A 358 16.94 -13.62 -2.60
CA PRO A 358 16.14 -13.10 -3.69
C PRO A 358 14.73 -13.70 -3.69
N PHE A 359 13.74 -12.81 -3.80
CA PHE A 359 12.32 -13.16 -3.80
C PHE A 359 11.61 -12.50 -5.00
N PRO A 360 11.70 -13.11 -6.21
CA PRO A 360 11.29 -12.49 -7.46
C PRO A 360 9.78 -12.49 -7.68
N ASN A 361 9.04 -11.75 -6.86
CA ASN A 361 7.59 -11.54 -6.97
C ASN A 361 7.21 -10.21 -7.63
N TRP A 362 8.12 -9.60 -8.40
CA TRP A 362 7.94 -8.27 -9.00
C TRP A 362 6.71 -8.18 -9.89
N ALA A 363 6.48 -9.22 -10.70
CA ALA A 363 5.35 -9.27 -11.63
C ALA A 363 3.98 -9.48 -10.96
N THR A 364 3.94 -9.80 -9.67
CA THR A 364 2.68 -10.10 -8.97
C THR A 364 2.12 -8.91 -8.18
N ILE A 365 2.94 -7.92 -7.82
CA ILE A 365 2.54 -6.81 -6.93
C ILE A 365 1.39 -6.00 -7.55
N LYS A 366 1.55 -5.47 -8.76
CA LYS A 366 0.50 -4.68 -9.42
C LYS A 366 -0.80 -5.47 -9.66
N PRO A 367 -0.79 -6.65 -10.29
CA PRO A 367 -2.04 -7.38 -10.53
C PRO A 367 -2.75 -7.81 -9.24
N ASN A 368 -2.01 -8.06 -8.15
CA ASN A 368 -2.60 -8.35 -6.85
C ASN A 368 -3.28 -7.11 -6.26
N ILE A 369 -2.63 -5.94 -6.26
CA ILE A 369 -3.23 -4.67 -5.81
C ILE A 369 -4.50 -4.37 -6.61
N ASN A 370 -4.48 -4.53 -7.94
CA ASN A 370 -5.66 -4.34 -8.78
C ASN A 370 -6.80 -5.29 -8.40
N LEU A 371 -6.50 -6.57 -8.23
CA LEU A 371 -7.49 -7.56 -7.76
C LEU A 371 -8.11 -7.15 -6.42
N PHE A 372 -7.33 -6.63 -5.48
CA PHE A 372 -7.82 -6.19 -4.17
C PHE A 372 -8.74 -4.96 -4.31
N VAL A 373 -8.34 -3.97 -5.10
CA VAL A 373 -9.14 -2.75 -5.37
C VAL A 373 -10.47 -3.11 -6.05
N GLU A 374 -10.45 -3.99 -7.05
CA GLU A 374 -11.64 -4.48 -7.75
C GLU A 374 -12.63 -5.21 -6.82
N ASN A 375 -12.17 -5.64 -5.64
CA ASN A 375 -12.96 -6.34 -4.63
C ASN A 375 -13.12 -5.53 -3.34
N ASN A 376 -13.30 -4.21 -3.44
CA ASN A 376 -13.62 -3.29 -2.35
C ASN A 376 -12.54 -3.12 -1.27
N ALA A 377 -11.29 -3.53 -1.51
CA ALA A 377 -10.23 -3.29 -0.54
C ALA A 377 -9.88 -1.80 -0.48
N LYS A 378 -10.30 -1.13 0.59
CA LYS A 378 -9.98 0.28 0.88
C LYS A 378 -8.72 0.44 1.73
N TRP A 379 -8.29 -0.63 2.37
CA TRP A 379 -7.05 -0.70 3.13
C TRP A 379 -6.21 -1.88 2.64
N ILE A 380 -4.98 -1.60 2.23
CA ILE A 380 -4.03 -2.64 1.83
C ILE A 380 -2.77 -2.49 2.69
N PHE A 381 -2.37 -3.60 3.29
CA PHE A 381 -1.14 -3.76 4.04
C PHE A 381 -0.22 -4.74 3.31
N GLU A 382 0.82 -4.20 2.70
CA GLU A 382 1.89 -4.97 2.09
C GLU A 382 2.92 -5.34 3.17
N GLN A 383 2.87 -6.56 3.67
CA GLN A 383 3.87 -7.04 4.61
C GLN A 383 5.15 -7.38 3.87
N HIS A 384 6.01 -6.38 3.81
CA HIS A 384 7.36 -6.47 3.30
C HIS A 384 8.33 -6.81 4.45
N SER A 385 9.51 -6.26 4.49
CA SER A 385 10.50 -6.47 5.55
C SER A 385 10.71 -5.21 6.37
N ASN A 386 10.68 -5.32 7.69
CA ASN A 386 11.16 -4.26 8.58
C ASN A 386 12.70 -4.33 8.79
N ASN A 387 13.36 -5.28 8.14
CA ASN A 387 14.80 -5.48 8.13
C ASN A 387 15.36 -5.24 6.72
N PRO A 388 16.68 -4.99 6.57
CA PRO A 388 17.30 -5.00 5.26
C PRO A 388 17.00 -6.30 4.53
N SER A 389 16.64 -6.18 3.25
CA SER A 389 16.35 -7.29 2.36
C SER A 389 16.85 -6.96 0.97
N GLU A 390 16.84 -7.93 0.07
CA GLU A 390 17.20 -7.71 -1.33
C GLU A 390 16.39 -6.57 -1.94
N LEU A 391 17.07 -5.56 -2.51
CA LEU A 391 16.50 -4.37 -3.14
C LEU A 391 15.44 -3.66 -2.26
N PHE A 392 15.70 -3.56 -0.97
CA PHE A 392 14.76 -3.12 0.07
C PHE A 392 14.10 -1.77 -0.21
N GLU A 393 14.91 -0.78 -0.63
CA GLU A 393 14.44 0.57 -0.91
C GLU A 393 13.53 0.59 -2.15
N LEU A 394 13.93 -0.10 -3.22
CA LEU A 394 13.12 -0.20 -4.45
C LEU A 394 11.79 -0.90 -4.20
N ARG A 395 11.78 -2.01 -3.46
CA ARG A 395 10.55 -2.72 -3.11
C ARG A 395 9.60 -1.84 -2.32
N SER A 396 10.12 -1.13 -1.31
CA SER A 396 9.33 -0.19 -0.52
C SER A 396 8.76 0.95 -1.38
N TYR A 397 9.59 1.52 -2.26
CA TYR A 397 9.18 2.59 -3.19
C TYR A 397 8.10 2.12 -4.16
N MET A 398 8.30 0.99 -4.81
CA MET A 398 7.36 0.43 -5.80
C MET A 398 5.99 0.14 -5.17
N MET A 399 5.95 -0.51 -4.00
CA MET A 399 4.69 -0.78 -3.30
C MET A 399 3.99 0.53 -2.91
N ALA A 400 4.71 1.53 -2.40
CA ALA A 400 4.11 2.81 -2.05
C ALA A 400 3.50 3.52 -3.27
N LYS A 401 4.20 3.52 -4.41
CA LYS A 401 3.72 4.13 -5.67
C LYS A 401 2.49 3.41 -6.21
N LEU A 402 2.49 2.08 -6.22
CA LEU A 402 1.35 1.27 -6.69
C LEU A 402 0.15 1.31 -5.76
N LEU A 403 0.35 1.39 -4.44
CA LEU A 403 -0.75 1.61 -3.49
C LEU A 403 -1.38 2.99 -3.65
N TRP A 404 -0.60 4.00 -4.00
CA TRP A 404 -1.11 5.34 -4.30
C TRP A 404 -1.86 5.36 -5.63
N ASN A 405 -1.25 4.87 -6.69
CA ASN A 405 -1.84 4.81 -8.02
C ASN A 405 -1.61 3.43 -8.66
N PRO A 406 -2.60 2.53 -8.59
CA PRO A 406 -2.52 1.17 -9.15
C PRO A 406 -2.37 1.12 -10.69
N ASP A 407 -2.65 2.22 -11.39
CA ASP A 407 -2.54 2.29 -12.86
C ASP A 407 -1.08 2.47 -13.33
N LEU A 408 -0.17 2.87 -12.45
CA LEU A 408 1.24 3.06 -12.81
C LEU A 408 1.86 1.78 -13.39
N ASP A 409 2.76 1.98 -14.35
CA ASP A 409 3.54 0.90 -14.94
C ASP A 409 4.71 0.50 -14.02
N PRO A 410 4.79 -0.75 -13.55
CA PRO A 410 5.87 -1.24 -12.71
C PRO A 410 7.26 -1.09 -13.34
N ASP A 411 7.38 -1.32 -14.64
CA ASP A 411 8.66 -1.22 -15.34
C ASP A 411 9.17 0.22 -15.37
N MET A 412 8.25 1.19 -15.50
CA MET A 412 8.57 2.61 -15.41
C MET A 412 8.98 3.01 -13.99
N ILE A 413 8.35 2.45 -12.96
CA ILE A 413 8.74 2.67 -11.56
C ILE A 413 10.14 2.11 -11.28
N ILE A 414 10.42 0.89 -11.74
CA ILE A 414 11.73 0.25 -11.59
C ILE A 414 12.79 1.08 -12.30
N LYS A 415 12.53 1.48 -13.54
CA LYS A 415 13.46 2.30 -14.32
C LYS A 415 13.73 3.65 -13.65
N ASP A 416 12.69 4.39 -13.27
CA ASP A 416 12.82 5.69 -12.57
C ASP A 416 13.66 5.56 -11.30
N PHE A 417 13.37 4.53 -10.49
CA PHE A 417 14.11 4.29 -9.26
C PHE A 417 15.58 3.91 -9.53
N THR A 418 15.82 2.94 -10.42
CA THR A 418 17.17 2.44 -10.67
C THR A 418 18.06 3.50 -11.29
N ASP A 419 17.56 4.30 -12.21
CA ASP A 419 18.28 5.43 -12.81
C ASP A 419 18.65 6.49 -11.73
N GLY A 420 17.70 6.86 -10.89
CA GLY A 420 17.91 7.92 -9.89
C GLY A 420 18.68 7.47 -8.65
N TYR A 421 18.49 6.23 -8.20
CA TYR A 421 19.06 5.71 -6.95
C TYR A 421 20.45 5.09 -7.13
N TYR A 422 20.69 4.42 -8.27
CA TYR A 422 21.95 3.73 -8.58
C TYR A 422 22.77 4.43 -9.68
N GLY A 423 22.24 5.50 -10.31
CA GLY A 423 22.93 6.23 -11.36
C GLY A 423 23.21 5.35 -12.59
N SER A 424 24.41 5.48 -13.17
CA SER A 424 24.82 4.66 -14.34
C SER A 424 24.84 3.16 -14.07
N GLY A 425 24.89 2.73 -12.80
CA GLY A 425 24.78 1.32 -12.41
C GLY A 425 23.35 0.77 -12.46
N GLY A 426 22.35 1.64 -12.48
CA GLY A 426 20.94 1.28 -12.40
C GLY A 426 20.47 0.36 -13.51
N VAL A 427 21.00 0.50 -14.73
CA VAL A 427 20.67 -0.36 -15.87
C VAL A 427 20.97 -1.85 -15.61
N PHE A 428 22.04 -2.15 -14.87
CA PHE A 428 22.41 -3.52 -14.52
C PHE A 428 21.54 -4.07 -13.40
N VAL A 429 21.15 -3.24 -12.44
CA VAL A 429 20.20 -3.62 -11.38
C VAL A 429 18.80 -3.89 -11.99
N ALA A 430 18.32 -3.05 -12.91
CA ALA A 430 17.09 -3.29 -13.63
C ALA A 430 17.15 -4.61 -14.42
N LYS A 431 18.29 -4.89 -15.08
CA LYS A 431 18.53 -6.14 -15.80
C LYS A 431 18.54 -7.37 -14.89
N TYR A 432 19.05 -7.24 -13.66
CA TYR A 432 18.99 -8.30 -12.66
C TYR A 432 17.53 -8.63 -12.32
N ILE A 433 16.68 -7.62 -12.08
CA ILE A 433 15.25 -7.80 -11.75
C ILE A 433 14.52 -8.53 -12.91
N GLU A 434 14.74 -8.07 -14.14
CA GLU A 434 14.18 -8.70 -15.34
C GLU A 434 14.59 -10.17 -15.45
N GLU A 435 15.88 -10.42 -15.29
CA GLU A 435 16.44 -11.76 -15.51
C GLU A 435 16.01 -12.76 -14.43
N ILE A 436 16.04 -12.36 -13.15
CA ILE A 436 15.62 -13.27 -12.07
C ILE A 436 14.13 -13.61 -12.18
N GLN A 437 13.28 -12.67 -12.58
CA GLN A 437 11.87 -12.91 -12.85
C GLN A 437 11.68 -13.84 -14.05
N LEU A 438 12.48 -13.66 -15.12
CA LEU A 438 12.47 -14.53 -16.28
C LEU A 438 12.88 -15.97 -15.92
N GLN A 439 13.91 -16.15 -15.10
CA GLN A 439 14.37 -17.46 -14.67
C GLN A 439 13.35 -18.14 -13.74
N LEU A 440 12.68 -17.41 -12.86
CA LEU A 440 11.56 -17.94 -12.09
C LEU A 440 10.43 -18.42 -13.01
N ASN A 441 10.09 -17.65 -14.03
CA ASN A 441 9.03 -18.02 -14.99
C ASN A 441 9.39 -19.29 -15.80
N LYS A 442 10.66 -19.51 -16.09
CA LYS A 442 11.15 -20.74 -16.74
C LYS A 442 11.14 -21.96 -15.81
N ALA A 443 11.28 -21.74 -14.51
CA ALA A 443 11.27 -22.80 -13.50
C ALA A 443 9.87 -23.32 -13.15
N LYS A 444 8.80 -22.77 -13.75
CA LYS A 444 7.42 -23.18 -13.43
C LYS A 444 7.15 -24.65 -13.81
N PRO A 445 6.37 -25.38 -12.97
CA PRO A 445 5.71 -24.90 -11.75
C PRO A 445 6.69 -24.81 -10.56
N PHE A 446 6.86 -23.60 -10.01
CA PHE A 446 7.61 -23.33 -8.78
C PHE A 446 6.72 -22.57 -7.83
N PHE A 447 6.50 -23.10 -6.63
CA PHE A 447 5.70 -22.46 -5.59
C PHE A 447 6.59 -21.54 -4.77
N LEU A 448 6.55 -20.24 -5.03
CA LEU A 448 7.32 -19.23 -4.30
C LEU A 448 6.62 -18.93 -2.97
N PHE A 449 6.98 -19.67 -1.93
CA PHE A 449 6.37 -19.56 -0.62
C PHE A 449 7.18 -18.67 0.32
N LEU A 450 6.49 -17.87 1.07
CA LEU A 450 7.13 -16.88 1.98
C LEU A 450 7.94 -17.52 3.14
N TYR A 451 7.68 -18.78 3.48
CA TYR A 451 8.49 -19.58 4.42
C TYR A 451 9.30 -20.67 3.73
N GLY A 452 9.41 -20.64 2.40
CA GLY A 452 10.22 -21.58 1.64
C GLY A 452 11.72 -21.44 1.96
N ASP A 453 12.44 -22.55 1.89
CA ASP A 453 13.90 -22.50 1.97
C ASP A 453 14.46 -22.05 0.59
N PRO A 454 15.33 -21.04 0.52
CA PRO A 454 15.92 -20.59 -0.74
C PRO A 454 16.64 -21.71 -1.52
N SER A 455 17.13 -22.76 -0.86
CA SER A 455 17.77 -23.91 -1.51
C SER A 455 16.83 -24.65 -2.47
N GLN A 456 15.51 -24.56 -2.28
CA GLN A 456 14.52 -25.13 -3.21
C GLN A 456 14.61 -24.55 -4.62
N ALA A 457 15.23 -23.39 -4.78
CA ALA A 457 15.43 -22.72 -6.07
C ALA A 457 16.80 -22.97 -6.72
N PHE A 458 17.67 -23.78 -6.12
CA PHE A 458 19.04 -24.00 -6.61
C PHE A 458 19.11 -24.77 -7.93
N ASP A 459 18.06 -25.49 -8.32
CA ASP A 459 17.91 -26.08 -9.64
C ASP A 459 17.13 -25.19 -10.63
N GLY A 460 16.68 -24.02 -10.17
CA GLY A 460 15.85 -23.06 -10.89
C GLY A 460 16.51 -21.68 -11.00
N TYR A 461 15.77 -20.67 -10.55
CA TYR A 461 16.21 -19.27 -10.67
C TYR A 461 17.44 -18.92 -9.81
N LEU A 462 17.79 -19.71 -8.79
CA LEU A 462 19.02 -19.58 -8.00
C LEU A 462 20.06 -20.64 -8.36
N SER A 463 20.02 -21.21 -9.57
CA SER A 463 21.06 -22.17 -9.99
C SER A 463 22.46 -21.51 -10.01
N PRO A 464 23.55 -22.29 -9.82
CA PRO A 464 24.93 -21.76 -9.84
C PRO A 464 25.24 -20.92 -11.08
N LYS A 465 24.71 -21.31 -12.24
CA LYS A 465 24.83 -20.53 -13.48
C LYS A 465 24.16 -19.18 -13.39
N ASN A 466 22.94 -19.14 -12.88
CA ASN A 466 22.17 -17.91 -12.74
C ASN A 466 22.80 -16.98 -11.69
N LEU A 467 23.22 -17.53 -10.54
CA LEU A 467 23.93 -16.77 -9.51
C LEU A 467 25.21 -16.11 -10.05
N THR A 468 26.00 -16.86 -10.83
CA THR A 468 27.19 -16.29 -11.50
C THR A 468 26.82 -15.16 -12.46
N TYR A 469 25.70 -15.27 -13.16
CA TYR A 469 25.22 -14.22 -14.07
C TYR A 469 24.74 -12.99 -13.29
N TYR A 470 23.98 -13.16 -12.21
CA TYR A 470 23.52 -12.05 -11.35
C TYR A 470 24.70 -11.31 -10.72
N ASP A 471 25.68 -12.06 -10.22
CA ASP A 471 26.91 -11.50 -9.65
C ASP A 471 27.66 -10.63 -10.67
N ASN A 472 27.78 -11.10 -11.91
CA ASN A 472 28.36 -10.33 -13.00
C ASN A 472 27.60 -9.03 -13.30
N LEU A 473 26.27 -9.00 -13.17
CA LEU A 473 25.48 -7.78 -13.33
C LEU A 473 25.81 -6.76 -12.25
N PHE A 474 25.94 -7.19 -10.98
CA PHE A 474 26.32 -6.29 -9.88
C PHE A 474 27.79 -5.84 -10.00
N ILE A 475 28.71 -6.70 -10.46
CA ILE A 475 30.10 -6.31 -10.77
C ILE A 475 30.13 -5.20 -11.84
N GLN A 476 29.35 -5.34 -12.92
CA GLN A 476 29.24 -4.33 -13.98
C GLN A 476 28.59 -3.04 -13.43
N SER A 477 27.57 -3.17 -12.59
CA SER A 477 26.93 -2.05 -11.93
C SER A 477 27.92 -1.24 -11.10
N LEU A 478 28.69 -1.90 -10.24
CA LEU A 478 29.75 -1.25 -9.44
C LEU A 478 30.85 -0.64 -10.30
N ALA A 479 31.24 -1.28 -11.39
CA ALA A 479 32.27 -0.79 -12.32
C ALA A 479 31.83 0.46 -13.10
N SER A 480 30.52 0.70 -13.24
CA SER A 480 29.95 1.82 -13.99
C SER A 480 29.86 3.13 -13.21
N VAL A 481 30.13 3.10 -11.90
CA VAL A 481 30.09 4.27 -10.99
C VAL A 481 31.42 4.49 -10.29
N SER A 482 31.68 5.72 -9.84
CA SER A 482 32.87 6.02 -9.05
C SER A 482 32.79 5.34 -7.68
N LYS A 483 33.89 4.71 -7.23
CA LYS A 483 34.00 4.08 -5.90
C LYS A 483 33.76 5.04 -4.73
N GLN A 484 33.95 6.33 -4.94
CA GLN A 484 33.74 7.37 -3.93
C GLN A 484 32.33 7.94 -3.97
N SER A 485 31.46 7.47 -4.88
CA SER A 485 30.09 7.96 -5.03
C SER A 485 29.13 7.26 -4.06
N ASP A 486 28.06 7.95 -3.68
CA ASP A 486 26.95 7.33 -2.95
C ASP A 486 26.26 6.22 -3.77
N TYR A 487 26.32 6.29 -5.09
CA TYR A 487 25.81 5.23 -5.98
C TYR A 487 26.52 3.90 -5.74
N TYR A 488 27.87 3.92 -5.59
CA TYR A 488 28.64 2.72 -5.30
C TYR A 488 28.16 2.05 -4.01
N ASN A 489 28.05 2.82 -2.93
CA ASN A 489 27.60 2.32 -1.63
C ASN A 489 26.16 1.76 -1.67
N ARG A 490 25.28 2.34 -2.51
CA ARG A 490 23.91 1.85 -2.69
C ARG A 490 23.85 0.55 -3.48
N ILE A 491 24.67 0.42 -4.52
CA ILE A 491 24.76 -0.82 -5.32
C ILE A 491 25.36 -1.95 -4.47
N GLU A 492 26.36 -1.63 -3.63
CA GLU A 492 27.00 -2.63 -2.74
C GLU A 492 26.03 -3.20 -1.70
N ARG A 493 24.98 -2.45 -1.35
CA ARG A 493 23.92 -2.87 -0.41
C ARG A 493 22.72 -3.54 -1.08
N ALA A 494 22.59 -3.40 -2.39
CA ALA A 494 21.46 -3.93 -3.17
C ALA A 494 21.53 -5.45 -3.29
#